data_303fda0f20f9f338b5bfc4d54aac1241
#
_entry.id   303fda0f20f9f338b5bfc4d54aac1241
#
_cell.length_a   1.000
_cell.length_b   1.000
_cell.length_c   1.000
_cell.angle_alpha   90.00
_cell.angle_beta   90.00
_cell.angle_gamma   90.00
#
_symmetry.space_group_name_H-M   'P 1'
#
loop_
_entity.id
_entity.type
_entity.pdbx_description
1 polymer ?
#
loop_
_entity_poly.entity_id
_entity_poly.type
_entity_poly.pdbx_seq_one_letter_code
_entity_poly.pdbx_strand_id
1 'polypeptide(L)'
;MPGGYVLGVDGGGTATRAVIMSTNGELAYGGRAGPSNPITVGVDRALANILRAVEAASEAGNVSRFMASRLGIAGTDRSRLRRGLLAGLPASYGDAAIISDAASALAGATGLRPGVVVIAGTGSIVYGENQAGEHARAGGWGWRLEDEGSGYTIGANAIMAALRAHDGRGPGTAMAAKILSRLSLGSMEDIVDWVYSPGREPRDIAYLVPLVREAEAEGDEAARLVMAGAGAELGLVAGAVIKRLDLRGEFLLSLNGGVFKQPSVYIMAFEEAVRREAPDCILIRPRMPPVLGSALLALRAAGVRVDEGLLSKVENSFGRLVNADD
;
A
#
# COMPACT_ATOMS: atom_id res chain seq x y z
N MET A 1 31.53 -2.50 19.14
CA MET A 1 30.83 -3.81 19.06
C MET A 1 30.53 -4.02 17.58
N PRO A 2 30.83 -5.18 16.97
CA PRO A 2 30.32 -5.45 15.63
C PRO A 2 28.80 -5.34 15.71
N GLY A 3 28.22 -4.49 14.91
CA GLY A 3 26.80 -4.19 14.94
C GLY A 3 25.99 -5.43 14.57
N GLY A 4 24.91 -5.71 15.30
CA GLY A 4 23.96 -6.75 14.94
C GLY A 4 23.15 -6.38 13.70
N TYR A 5 22.39 -7.32 13.19
CA TYR A 5 21.51 -7.14 12.04
C TYR A 5 20.04 -7.22 12.45
N VAL A 6 19.20 -6.51 11.74
CA VAL A 6 17.73 -6.60 11.80
C VAL A 6 17.17 -7.01 10.44
N LEU A 7 15.96 -7.57 10.44
CA LEU A 7 15.28 -8.02 9.26
C LEU A 7 13.98 -7.22 9.07
N GLY A 8 13.80 -6.64 7.89
CA GLY A 8 12.54 -6.08 7.43
C GLY A 8 11.97 -6.89 6.29
N VAL A 9 10.68 -7.19 6.33
CA VAL A 9 9.96 -7.87 5.24
C VAL A 9 8.69 -7.09 4.91
N ASP A 10 8.39 -6.98 3.61
CA ASP A 10 7.13 -6.45 3.08
C ASP A 10 6.54 -7.48 2.13
N GLY A 11 5.35 -7.98 2.44
CA GLY A 11 4.70 -9.05 1.71
C GLY A 11 3.26 -8.76 1.36
N GLY A 12 2.97 -8.78 0.08
CA GLY A 12 1.64 -8.46 -0.47
C GLY A 12 1.06 -9.55 -1.36
N GLY A 13 0.05 -9.18 -2.13
CA GLY A 13 -0.63 -10.07 -3.09
C GLY A 13 0.17 -10.38 -4.35
N THR A 14 1.29 -9.70 -4.61
CA THR A 14 2.08 -9.84 -5.85
C THR A 14 3.49 -10.36 -5.59
N ALA A 15 4.15 -9.86 -4.56
CA ALA A 15 5.54 -10.19 -4.26
C ALA A 15 5.82 -10.03 -2.76
N THR A 16 6.92 -10.65 -2.33
CA THR A 16 7.53 -10.48 -1.01
C THR A 16 8.92 -9.90 -1.19
N ARG A 17 9.27 -8.89 -0.41
CA ARG A 17 10.62 -8.28 -0.36
C ARG A 17 11.16 -8.41 1.05
N ALA A 18 12.45 -8.70 1.15
CA ALA A 18 13.17 -8.73 2.42
C ALA A 18 14.41 -7.85 2.32
N VAL A 19 14.75 -7.17 3.40
CA VAL A 19 16.00 -6.42 3.55
C VAL A 19 16.69 -6.77 4.85
N ILE A 20 17.98 -6.92 4.82
CA ILE A 20 18.85 -7.07 5.99
C ILE A 20 19.56 -5.74 6.20
N MET A 21 19.42 -5.20 7.40
CA MET A 21 20.00 -3.91 7.77
C MET A 21 20.86 -4.07 9.03
N SER A 22 22.04 -3.49 9.03
CA SER A 22 22.85 -3.40 10.23
C SER A 22 22.28 -2.36 11.21
N THR A 23 22.62 -2.47 12.49
CA THR A 23 22.16 -1.54 13.52
C THR A 23 22.70 -0.10 13.35
N ASN A 24 23.63 0.13 12.45
CA ASN A 24 24.11 1.47 12.08
C ASN A 24 23.40 2.07 10.84
N GLY A 25 22.37 1.39 10.30
CA GLY A 25 21.54 1.85 9.18
C GLY A 25 22.09 1.52 7.78
N GLU A 26 23.12 0.69 7.68
CA GLU A 26 23.58 0.20 6.39
C GLU A 26 22.76 -1.00 5.95
N LEU A 27 22.21 -0.92 4.75
CA LEU A 27 21.55 -2.06 4.12
C LEU A 27 22.61 -3.02 3.61
N ALA A 28 22.51 -4.24 4.08
CA ALA A 28 23.47 -5.24 3.68
C ALA A 28 23.00 -5.93 2.38
N TYR A 29 21.73 -6.37 2.31
CA TYR A 29 21.25 -7.22 1.24
C TYR A 29 19.75 -7.14 1.07
N GLY A 30 19.26 -7.36 -0.17
CA GLY A 30 17.84 -7.47 -0.52
C GLY A 30 17.51 -8.85 -1.09
N GLY A 31 16.29 -9.32 -0.85
CA GLY A 31 15.76 -10.56 -1.41
C GLY A 31 14.32 -10.39 -1.88
N ARG A 32 13.91 -11.21 -2.88
CA ARG A 32 12.57 -11.17 -3.46
C ARG A 32 12.02 -12.57 -3.68
N ALA A 33 10.71 -12.74 -3.45
CA ALA A 33 9.98 -13.98 -3.73
C ALA A 33 8.53 -13.69 -4.18
N GLY A 34 7.74 -14.76 -4.38
CA GLY A 34 6.35 -14.66 -4.77
C GLY A 34 5.44 -14.02 -3.69
N PRO A 35 4.11 -13.99 -3.93
CA PRO A 35 3.15 -13.37 -3.02
C PRO A 35 3.08 -14.06 -1.66
N SER A 36 2.86 -13.27 -0.58
CA SER A 36 2.73 -13.77 0.78
C SER A 36 1.49 -13.28 1.53
N ASN A 37 0.47 -12.78 0.83
CA ASN A 37 -0.83 -12.54 1.45
C ASN A 37 -1.52 -13.89 1.76
N PRO A 38 -1.66 -14.30 3.04
CA PRO A 38 -2.18 -15.63 3.39
C PRO A 38 -3.67 -15.82 3.08
N ILE A 39 -4.40 -14.73 2.81
CA ILE A 39 -5.81 -14.82 2.36
C ILE A 39 -5.87 -15.39 0.94
N THR A 40 -4.92 -15.00 0.08
CA THR A 40 -4.94 -15.38 -1.34
C THR A 40 -4.16 -16.66 -1.64
N VAL A 41 -3.01 -16.88 -0.97
CA VAL A 41 -2.14 -18.02 -1.27
C VAL A 41 -2.10 -19.10 -0.19
N GLY A 42 -2.80 -18.89 0.94
CA GLY A 42 -2.73 -19.77 2.11
C GLY A 42 -1.49 -19.51 2.97
N VAL A 43 -1.54 -19.97 4.24
CA VAL A 43 -0.46 -19.70 5.22
C VAL A 43 0.85 -20.36 4.83
N ASP A 44 0.81 -21.64 4.40
CA ASP A 44 2.02 -22.41 4.08
C ASP A 44 2.81 -21.82 2.91
N ARG A 45 2.10 -21.43 1.84
CA ARG A 45 2.74 -20.82 0.67
C ARG A 45 3.23 -19.40 0.98
N ALA A 46 2.48 -18.65 1.77
CA ALA A 46 2.90 -17.32 2.23
C ALA A 46 4.20 -17.43 3.03
N LEU A 47 4.25 -18.35 4.01
CA LEU A 47 5.46 -18.62 4.80
C LEU A 47 6.64 -19.05 3.91
N ALA A 48 6.43 -19.99 2.98
CA ALA A 48 7.48 -20.43 2.07
C ALA A 48 8.06 -19.27 1.24
N ASN A 49 7.22 -18.34 0.77
CA ASN A 49 7.68 -17.18 0.03
C ASN A 49 8.40 -16.15 0.92
N ILE A 50 7.96 -15.98 2.17
CA ILE A 50 8.68 -15.15 3.16
C ILE A 50 10.08 -15.73 3.39
N LEU A 51 10.19 -17.03 3.69
CA LEU A 51 11.47 -17.68 3.97
C LEU A 51 12.41 -17.59 2.76
N ARG A 52 11.92 -17.81 1.54
CA ARG A 52 12.74 -17.66 0.31
C ARG A 52 13.26 -16.25 0.11
N ALA A 53 12.43 -15.22 0.35
CA ALA A 53 12.89 -13.84 0.23
C ALA A 53 14.01 -13.52 1.24
N VAL A 54 13.88 -14.03 2.47
CA VAL A 54 14.89 -13.84 3.51
C VAL A 54 16.15 -14.67 3.23
N GLU A 55 16.01 -15.90 2.74
CA GLU A 55 17.12 -16.77 2.35
C GLU A 55 17.98 -16.11 1.27
N ALA A 56 17.35 -15.60 0.20
CA ALA A 56 18.06 -14.89 -0.86
C ALA A 56 18.85 -13.67 -0.34
N ALA A 57 18.28 -12.90 0.60
CA ALA A 57 18.99 -11.80 1.23
C ALA A 57 20.13 -12.28 2.15
N SER A 58 19.92 -13.38 2.87
CA SER A 58 20.88 -13.95 3.83
C SER A 58 22.10 -14.56 3.16
N GLU A 59 21.90 -15.28 2.06
CA GLU A 59 22.99 -15.88 1.26
C GLU A 59 23.93 -14.82 0.70
N ALA A 60 23.37 -13.74 0.12
CA ALA A 60 24.17 -12.65 -0.40
C ALA A 60 25.07 -11.99 0.68
N GLY A 61 24.62 -12.00 1.96
CA GLY A 61 25.30 -11.35 3.07
C GLY A 61 25.98 -12.24 4.07
N ASN A 62 25.83 -13.53 3.94
CA ASN A 62 26.27 -14.46 4.98
C ASN A 62 25.75 -14.10 6.39
N VAL A 63 24.51 -13.61 6.47
CA VAL A 63 23.81 -13.21 7.70
C VAL A 63 22.66 -14.17 7.96
N SER A 64 22.70 -14.93 9.05
CA SER A 64 21.69 -15.94 9.39
C SER A 64 20.95 -15.70 10.70
N ARG A 65 21.33 -14.64 11.45
CA ARG A 65 20.71 -14.31 12.75
C ARG A 65 20.41 -12.83 12.84
N PHE A 66 19.25 -12.51 13.39
CA PHE A 66 18.77 -11.15 13.55
C PHE A 66 18.47 -10.86 15.03
N MET A 67 18.70 -9.61 15.45
CA MET A 67 18.30 -9.13 16.79
C MET A 67 16.79 -8.99 16.88
N ALA A 68 16.18 -8.43 15.84
CA ALA A 68 14.74 -8.28 15.71
C ALA A 68 14.32 -8.39 14.25
N SER A 69 13.10 -8.83 14.01
CA SER A 69 12.50 -8.94 12.68
C SER A 69 11.08 -8.38 12.69
N ARG A 70 10.75 -7.54 11.72
CA ARG A 70 9.39 -7.04 11.51
C ARG A 70 8.95 -7.39 10.10
N LEU A 71 7.83 -8.12 10.02
CA LEU A 71 7.30 -8.62 8.76
C LEU A 71 5.94 -7.98 8.52
N GLY A 72 5.87 -6.97 7.66
CA GLY A 72 4.65 -6.31 7.22
C GLY A 72 3.97 -7.15 6.16
N ILE A 73 2.92 -7.85 6.52
CA ILE A 73 2.26 -8.81 5.63
C ILE A 73 0.79 -8.44 5.44
N ALA A 74 0.40 -8.21 4.19
CA ALA A 74 -0.99 -7.95 3.82
C ALA A 74 -1.91 -9.09 4.25
N GLY A 75 -3.13 -8.76 4.71
CA GLY A 75 -4.14 -9.74 5.10
C GLY A 75 -3.93 -10.39 6.47
N THR A 76 -2.99 -9.90 7.29
CA THR A 76 -2.70 -10.43 8.62
C THR A 76 -3.45 -9.76 9.76
N ASP A 77 -4.43 -8.93 9.50
CA ASP A 77 -5.32 -8.36 10.51
C ASP A 77 -6.13 -9.43 11.26
N ARG A 78 -6.29 -10.59 10.64
CA ARG A 78 -6.91 -11.76 11.27
C ARG A 78 -5.91 -12.46 12.17
N SER A 79 -6.15 -12.46 13.49
CA SER A 79 -5.25 -13.03 14.51
C SER A 79 -4.85 -14.49 14.25
N ARG A 80 -5.74 -15.30 13.65
CA ARG A 80 -5.44 -16.70 13.29
C ARG A 80 -4.34 -16.80 12.23
N LEU A 81 -4.42 -15.98 11.15
CA LEU A 81 -3.44 -16.00 10.06
C LEU A 81 -2.08 -15.48 10.56
N ARG A 82 -2.11 -14.40 11.35
CA ARG A 82 -0.89 -13.85 11.99
C ARG A 82 -0.18 -14.88 12.85
N ARG A 83 -0.91 -15.60 13.74
CA ARG A 83 -0.33 -16.67 14.58
C ARG A 83 0.22 -17.81 13.74
N GLY A 84 -0.47 -18.22 12.67
CA GLY A 84 0.00 -19.29 11.79
C GLY A 84 1.34 -18.95 11.13
N LEU A 85 1.49 -17.73 10.61
CA LEU A 85 2.77 -17.28 10.03
C LEU A 85 3.87 -17.19 11.10
N LEU A 86 3.57 -16.59 12.26
CA LEU A 86 4.55 -16.39 13.34
C LEU A 86 5.10 -17.72 13.84
N ALA A 87 4.25 -18.74 13.98
CA ALA A 87 4.64 -20.07 14.45
C ALA A 87 5.62 -20.79 13.51
N GLY A 88 5.62 -20.44 12.23
CA GLY A 88 6.52 -21.01 11.22
C GLY A 88 7.84 -20.28 11.05
N LEU A 89 8.06 -19.16 11.75
CA LEU A 89 9.32 -18.41 11.61
C LEU A 89 10.46 -19.07 12.39
N PRO A 90 11.69 -19.09 11.83
CA PRO A 90 12.86 -19.61 12.53
C PRO A 90 13.21 -18.80 13.79
N ALA A 91 13.70 -19.48 14.84
CA ALA A 91 14.19 -18.82 16.06
C ALA A 91 15.34 -17.83 15.80
N SER A 92 16.09 -18.01 14.71
CA SER A 92 17.15 -17.11 14.27
C SER A 92 16.67 -15.71 13.87
N TYR A 93 15.33 -15.51 13.72
CA TYR A 93 14.75 -14.20 13.43
C TYR A 93 14.66 -13.27 14.68
N GLY A 94 15.12 -13.75 15.85
CA GLY A 94 15.19 -12.97 17.09
C GLY A 94 13.83 -12.53 17.60
N ASP A 95 13.70 -11.28 18.06
CA ASP A 95 12.40 -10.70 18.41
C ASP A 95 11.56 -10.48 17.13
N ALA A 96 10.88 -11.52 16.67
CA ALA A 96 10.10 -11.54 15.45
C ALA A 96 8.62 -11.17 15.68
N ALA A 97 8.09 -10.27 14.86
CA ALA A 97 6.67 -9.96 14.85
C ALA A 97 6.11 -9.81 13.42
N ILE A 98 4.92 -10.38 13.22
CA ILE A 98 4.10 -10.13 12.03
C ILE A 98 3.26 -8.87 12.31
N ILE A 99 3.39 -7.87 11.47
CA ILE A 99 2.65 -6.60 11.54
C ILE A 99 1.82 -6.40 10.27
N SER A 100 0.93 -5.42 10.28
CA SER A 100 0.22 -5.00 9.07
C SER A 100 1.18 -4.38 8.05
N ASP A 101 0.99 -4.65 6.76
CA ASP A 101 1.68 -3.97 5.67
C ASP A 101 1.47 -2.45 5.70
N ALA A 102 0.29 -1.99 6.13
CA ALA A 102 0.01 -0.56 6.32
C ALA A 102 0.86 0.06 7.44
N ALA A 103 1.16 -0.67 8.52
CA ALA A 103 2.08 -0.19 9.57
C ALA A 103 3.51 -0.05 9.03
N SER A 104 3.97 -0.99 8.20
CA SER A 104 5.25 -0.89 7.50
C SER A 104 5.28 0.30 6.54
N ALA A 105 4.19 0.50 5.80
CA ALA A 105 4.07 1.63 4.88
C ALA A 105 4.12 2.98 5.62
N LEU A 106 3.41 3.11 6.77
CA LEU A 106 3.47 4.31 7.60
C LEU A 106 4.90 4.57 8.11
N ALA A 107 5.53 3.55 8.69
CA ALA A 107 6.89 3.65 9.22
C ALA A 107 7.91 4.10 8.16
N GLY A 108 7.83 3.53 6.96
CA GLY A 108 8.68 3.92 5.83
C GLY A 108 8.37 5.33 5.33
N ALA A 109 7.10 5.68 5.26
CA ALA A 109 6.67 6.97 4.74
C ALA A 109 7.06 8.14 5.66
N THR A 110 6.96 7.97 6.97
CA THR A 110 7.14 9.04 7.96
C THR A 110 8.48 8.99 8.69
N GLY A 111 9.29 7.92 8.49
CA GLY A 111 10.53 7.70 9.26
C GLY A 111 10.23 7.46 10.74
N LEU A 112 9.21 6.67 11.06
CA LEU A 112 8.72 6.35 12.41
C LEU A 112 8.08 7.53 13.16
N ARG A 113 7.83 8.67 12.51
CA ARG A 113 7.05 9.75 13.13
C ARG A 113 5.57 9.39 13.12
N PRO A 114 4.80 9.80 14.17
CA PRO A 114 3.35 9.69 14.18
C PRO A 114 2.72 10.34 12.94
N GLY A 115 1.60 9.78 12.48
CA GLY A 115 0.90 10.28 11.31
C GLY A 115 -0.05 9.28 10.70
N VAL A 116 -0.42 9.52 9.45
CA VAL A 116 -1.37 8.71 8.70
C VAL A 116 -0.76 8.30 7.36
N VAL A 117 -0.98 7.06 6.93
CA VAL A 117 -0.72 6.59 5.58
C VAL A 117 -2.03 6.26 4.90
N VAL A 118 -2.20 6.76 3.70
CA VAL A 118 -3.32 6.45 2.80
C VAL A 118 -2.77 5.67 1.63
N ILE A 119 -3.22 4.45 1.46
CA ILE A 119 -2.79 3.57 0.37
C ILE A 119 -3.96 3.41 -0.59
N ALA A 120 -3.76 3.81 -1.86
CA ALA A 120 -4.72 3.62 -2.94
C ALA A 120 -4.02 3.00 -4.16
N GLY A 121 -4.18 1.72 -4.30
CA GLY A 121 -3.73 0.88 -5.42
C GLY A 121 -4.90 0.19 -6.08
N THR A 122 -4.84 -1.14 -6.26
CA THR A 122 -6.00 -1.94 -6.67
C THR A 122 -7.12 -1.84 -5.64
N GLY A 123 -6.81 -1.98 -4.34
CA GLY A 123 -7.67 -1.68 -3.20
C GLY A 123 -7.22 -0.42 -2.47
N SER A 124 -7.89 -0.09 -1.36
CA SER A 124 -7.56 1.06 -0.52
C SER A 124 -7.57 0.72 0.97
N ILE A 125 -6.75 1.43 1.74
CA ILE A 125 -6.71 1.35 3.21
C ILE A 125 -6.10 2.63 3.77
N VAL A 126 -6.58 3.06 4.92
CA VAL A 126 -5.97 4.12 5.72
C VAL A 126 -5.56 3.57 7.08
N TYR A 127 -4.34 3.87 7.48
CA TYR A 127 -3.76 3.48 8.76
C TYR A 127 -3.03 4.66 9.38
N GLY A 128 -3.10 4.80 10.69
CA GLY A 128 -2.40 5.85 11.42
C GLY A 128 -1.89 5.38 12.77
N GLU A 129 -0.91 6.13 13.30
CA GLU A 129 -0.35 6.00 14.65
C GLU A 129 -0.19 7.41 15.25
N ASN A 130 -0.60 7.59 16.51
CA ASN A 130 -0.44 8.83 17.25
C ASN A 130 0.84 8.83 18.12
N GLN A 131 1.11 9.95 18.83
CA GLN A 131 2.30 10.06 19.67
C GLN A 131 2.33 9.09 20.87
N ALA A 132 1.16 8.61 21.31
CA ALA A 132 1.07 7.60 22.37
C ALA A 132 1.34 6.17 21.87
N GLY A 133 1.54 5.98 20.56
CA GLY A 133 1.69 4.67 19.94
C GLY A 133 0.37 3.92 19.72
N GLU A 134 -0.75 4.60 19.90
CA GLU A 134 -2.05 4.05 19.57
C GLU A 134 -2.22 4.08 18.06
N HIS A 135 -2.86 3.05 17.52
CA HIS A 135 -3.06 2.92 16.08
C HIS A 135 -4.54 2.70 15.73
N ALA A 136 -4.92 3.19 14.57
CA ALA A 136 -6.23 2.98 14.00
C ALA A 136 -6.13 2.70 12.50
N ARG A 137 -7.11 1.95 11.99
CA ARG A 137 -7.32 1.81 10.56
C ARG A 137 -8.77 2.05 10.19
N ALA A 138 -9.00 2.46 8.96
CA ALA A 138 -10.30 2.45 8.31
C ALA A 138 -10.13 1.98 6.86
N GLY A 139 -11.15 1.38 6.30
CA GLY A 139 -11.07 0.73 5.01
C GLY A 139 -10.25 -0.57 5.04
N GLY A 140 -9.94 -1.09 3.84
CA GLY A 140 -9.18 -2.34 3.67
C GLY A 140 -9.97 -3.61 4.00
N TRP A 141 -11.29 -3.58 3.85
CA TRP A 141 -12.16 -4.76 4.02
C TRP A 141 -12.24 -5.62 2.76
N GLY A 142 -11.75 -5.06 1.65
CA GLY A 142 -11.69 -5.73 0.36
C GLY A 142 -12.85 -5.38 -0.58
N TRP A 143 -12.57 -5.41 -1.87
CA TRP A 143 -13.37 -4.92 -2.97
C TRP A 143 -14.83 -5.41 -3.04
N ARG A 144 -15.15 -6.53 -2.38
CA ARG A 144 -16.52 -7.06 -2.31
C ARG A 144 -17.37 -6.37 -1.26
N LEU A 145 -16.76 -5.71 -0.29
CA LEU A 145 -17.42 -5.07 0.83
C LEU A 145 -17.34 -3.55 0.74
N GLU A 146 -16.17 -3.06 0.31
CA GLU A 146 -15.86 -1.65 0.15
C GLU A 146 -14.60 -1.49 -0.73
N ASP A 147 -13.75 -0.59 -0.54
CA ASP A 147 -12.49 -0.17 -1.21
C ASP A 147 -12.66 1.22 -1.83
N GLU A 148 -13.35 2.11 -1.12
CA GLU A 148 -13.60 3.49 -1.55
C GLU A 148 -12.30 4.18 -1.96
N GLY A 149 -12.35 4.86 -3.10
CA GLY A 149 -11.22 5.59 -3.66
C GLY A 149 -10.11 4.72 -4.28
N SER A 150 -10.26 3.40 -4.29
CA SER A 150 -9.31 2.49 -4.93
C SER A 150 -9.39 2.53 -6.46
N GLY A 151 -8.35 1.97 -7.10
CA GLY A 151 -8.38 1.76 -8.54
C GLY A 151 -9.52 0.85 -9.00
N TYR A 152 -9.88 -0.16 -8.19
CA TYR A 152 -11.05 -0.99 -8.46
C TYR A 152 -12.33 -0.16 -8.50
N THR A 153 -12.58 0.64 -7.47
CA THR A 153 -13.79 1.47 -7.38
C THR A 153 -13.85 2.51 -8.50
N ILE A 154 -12.71 3.14 -8.83
CA ILE A 154 -12.63 4.07 -9.96
C ILE A 154 -12.99 3.36 -11.27
N GLY A 155 -12.39 2.20 -11.55
CA GLY A 155 -12.66 1.42 -12.75
C GLY A 155 -14.12 0.92 -12.83
N ALA A 156 -14.68 0.44 -11.72
CA ALA A 156 -16.08 0.01 -11.64
C ALA A 156 -17.04 1.19 -11.87
N ASN A 157 -16.76 2.34 -11.26
CA ASN A 157 -17.57 3.55 -11.48
C ASN A 157 -17.47 4.07 -12.92
N ALA A 158 -16.32 3.91 -13.57
CA ALA A 158 -16.14 4.25 -14.98
C ALA A 158 -16.99 3.35 -15.89
N ILE A 159 -17.00 2.04 -15.63
CA ILE A 159 -17.90 1.10 -16.34
C ILE A 159 -19.37 1.50 -16.10
N MET A 160 -19.78 1.76 -14.86
CA MET A 160 -21.14 2.19 -14.55
C MET A 160 -21.53 3.50 -15.24
N ALA A 161 -20.61 4.48 -15.31
CA ALA A 161 -20.86 5.74 -16.02
C ALA A 161 -21.02 5.52 -17.53
N ALA A 162 -20.19 4.67 -18.14
CA ALA A 162 -20.29 4.31 -19.55
C ALA A 162 -21.62 3.59 -19.86
N LEU A 163 -22.06 2.65 -19.02
CA LEU A 163 -23.34 1.96 -19.17
C LEU A 163 -24.52 2.91 -19.00
N ARG A 164 -24.47 3.85 -18.04
CA ARG A 164 -25.51 4.87 -17.87
C ARG A 164 -25.62 5.79 -19.10
N ALA A 165 -24.50 6.15 -19.70
CA ALA A 165 -24.49 6.93 -20.94
C ALA A 165 -25.12 6.13 -22.11
N HIS A 166 -24.76 4.84 -22.23
CA HIS A 166 -25.33 3.93 -23.24
C HIS A 166 -26.85 3.80 -23.11
N ASP A 167 -27.35 3.63 -21.89
CA ASP A 167 -28.81 3.53 -21.60
C ASP A 167 -29.56 4.87 -21.73
N GLY A 168 -28.87 6.00 -21.93
CA GLY A 168 -29.48 7.33 -21.91
C GLY A 168 -29.86 7.82 -20.50
N ARG A 169 -29.35 7.20 -19.42
CA ARG A 169 -29.59 7.57 -18.01
C ARG A 169 -28.53 8.50 -17.45
N GLY A 170 -27.50 8.81 -18.21
CA GLY A 170 -26.38 9.67 -17.83
C GLY A 170 -25.84 10.49 -19.00
N PRO A 171 -24.96 11.44 -18.73
CA PRO A 171 -24.31 12.21 -19.79
C PRO A 171 -23.46 11.30 -20.67
N GLY A 172 -23.29 11.69 -21.95
CA GLY A 172 -22.33 11.05 -22.84
C GLY A 172 -20.92 11.11 -22.27
N THR A 173 -20.12 10.07 -22.51
CA THR A 173 -18.75 9.99 -21.99
C THR A 173 -17.80 9.33 -22.97
N ALA A 174 -16.59 9.87 -23.12
CA ALA A 174 -15.50 9.28 -23.91
C ALA A 174 -15.00 7.95 -23.28
N MET A 175 -15.26 7.72 -22.00
CA MET A 175 -14.89 6.47 -21.32
C MET A 175 -15.48 5.24 -21.99
N ALA A 176 -16.72 5.31 -22.56
CA ALA A 176 -17.34 4.18 -23.24
C ALA A 176 -16.46 3.64 -24.38
N ALA A 177 -16.08 4.50 -25.32
CA ALA A 177 -15.21 4.11 -26.44
C ALA A 177 -13.81 3.67 -25.98
N LYS A 178 -13.24 4.36 -24.98
CA LYS A 178 -11.91 4.01 -24.43
C LYS A 178 -11.92 2.64 -23.72
N ILE A 179 -12.99 2.30 -22.99
CA ILE A 179 -13.16 0.98 -22.35
C ILE A 179 -13.27 -0.12 -23.41
N LEU A 180 -14.16 0.05 -24.40
CA LEU A 180 -14.33 -0.94 -25.46
C LEU A 180 -13.01 -1.19 -26.19
N SER A 181 -12.31 -0.13 -26.56
CA SER A 181 -11.00 -0.23 -27.21
C SER A 181 -9.96 -0.93 -26.34
N ARG A 182 -9.85 -0.55 -25.06
CA ARG A 182 -8.87 -1.12 -24.11
C ARG A 182 -9.08 -2.59 -23.86
N LEU A 183 -10.34 -3.03 -23.83
CA LEU A 183 -10.74 -4.41 -23.55
C LEU A 183 -10.96 -5.24 -24.81
N SER A 184 -10.82 -4.62 -26.01
CA SER A 184 -11.10 -5.24 -27.31
C SER A 184 -12.52 -5.82 -27.41
N LEU A 185 -13.51 -5.06 -26.92
CA LEU A 185 -14.92 -5.41 -26.94
C LEU A 185 -15.62 -4.75 -28.14
N GLY A 186 -16.61 -5.45 -28.71
CA GLY A 186 -17.36 -4.98 -29.86
C GLY A 186 -18.51 -4.05 -29.51
N SER A 187 -19.10 -4.22 -28.33
CA SER A 187 -20.27 -3.47 -27.86
C SER A 187 -20.27 -3.26 -26.33
N MET A 188 -21.14 -2.39 -25.85
CA MET A 188 -21.30 -2.16 -24.40
C MET A 188 -21.89 -3.38 -23.68
N GLU A 189 -22.67 -4.20 -24.37
CA GLU A 189 -23.24 -5.45 -23.84
C GLU A 189 -22.14 -6.46 -23.51
N ASP A 190 -21.06 -6.50 -24.30
CA ASP A 190 -19.93 -7.42 -24.10
C ASP A 190 -19.19 -7.16 -22.76
N ILE A 191 -19.37 -5.98 -22.18
CA ILE A 191 -18.82 -5.65 -20.85
C ILE A 191 -19.34 -6.60 -19.78
N VAL A 192 -20.58 -7.05 -19.88
CA VAL A 192 -21.21 -7.96 -18.92
C VAL A 192 -20.43 -9.27 -18.90
N ASP A 193 -20.25 -9.88 -20.09
CA ASP A 193 -19.50 -11.13 -20.20
C ASP A 193 -18.06 -10.97 -19.74
N TRP A 194 -17.45 -9.82 -20.05
CA TRP A 194 -16.09 -9.53 -19.61
C TRP A 194 -15.98 -9.44 -18.10
N VAL A 195 -16.87 -8.72 -17.41
CA VAL A 195 -16.86 -8.55 -15.95
C VAL A 195 -17.16 -9.87 -15.23
N TYR A 196 -18.11 -10.67 -15.73
CA TYR A 196 -18.53 -11.93 -15.11
C TYR A 196 -17.69 -13.14 -15.56
N SER A 197 -16.70 -12.94 -16.41
CA SER A 197 -15.79 -14.03 -16.83
C SER A 197 -15.09 -14.70 -15.64
N PRO A 198 -15.02 -16.04 -15.59
CA PRO A 198 -14.28 -16.75 -14.54
C PRO A 198 -12.83 -16.29 -14.46
N GLY A 199 -12.33 -16.08 -13.24
CA GLY A 199 -10.95 -15.64 -13.00
C GLY A 199 -10.73 -14.12 -13.09
N ARG A 200 -11.77 -13.32 -13.33
CA ARG A 200 -11.68 -11.86 -13.28
C ARG A 200 -11.35 -11.39 -11.86
N GLU A 201 -10.30 -10.59 -11.74
CA GLU A 201 -9.80 -10.09 -10.47
C GLU A 201 -9.96 -8.56 -10.36
N PRO A 202 -9.99 -7.99 -9.15
CA PRO A 202 -10.10 -6.53 -8.95
C PRO A 202 -9.06 -5.72 -9.72
N ARG A 203 -7.85 -6.26 -9.89
CA ARG A 203 -6.77 -5.60 -10.66
C ARG A 203 -7.14 -5.39 -12.14
N ASP A 204 -7.96 -6.28 -12.72
CA ASP A 204 -8.37 -6.17 -14.12
C ASP A 204 -9.30 -4.96 -14.31
N ILE A 205 -10.13 -4.66 -13.31
CA ILE A 205 -10.99 -3.48 -13.31
C ILE A 205 -10.16 -2.23 -12.97
N ALA A 206 -9.27 -2.30 -11.99
CA ALA A 206 -8.35 -1.21 -11.65
C ALA A 206 -7.44 -0.82 -12.82
N TYR A 207 -7.18 -1.71 -13.76
CA TYR A 207 -6.43 -1.46 -14.99
C TYR A 207 -7.07 -0.37 -15.90
N LEU A 208 -8.35 -0.05 -15.66
CA LEU A 208 -9.06 1.00 -16.38
C LEU A 208 -8.76 2.43 -15.88
N VAL A 209 -8.13 2.60 -14.71
CA VAL A 209 -7.83 3.92 -14.12
C VAL A 209 -7.08 4.87 -15.08
N PRO A 210 -6.06 4.43 -15.85
CA PRO A 210 -5.37 5.30 -16.78
C PRO A 210 -6.30 5.94 -17.82
N LEU A 211 -7.26 5.16 -18.37
CA LEU A 211 -8.19 5.70 -19.35
C LEU A 211 -9.22 6.68 -18.76
N VAL A 212 -9.57 6.50 -17.47
CA VAL A 212 -10.43 7.47 -16.77
C VAL A 212 -9.72 8.80 -16.63
N ARG A 213 -8.41 8.77 -16.33
CA ARG A 213 -7.55 9.97 -16.28
C ARG A 213 -7.38 10.63 -17.65
N GLU A 214 -7.22 9.83 -18.69
CA GLU A 214 -7.17 10.34 -20.08
C GLU A 214 -8.44 11.09 -20.41
N ALA A 215 -9.61 10.50 -20.14
CA ALA A 215 -10.91 11.14 -20.36
C ALA A 215 -11.08 12.41 -19.52
N GLU A 216 -10.67 12.38 -18.23
CA GLU A 216 -10.66 13.55 -17.34
C GLU A 216 -9.81 14.69 -17.96
N ALA A 217 -8.61 14.37 -18.42
CA ALA A 217 -7.71 15.36 -19.04
C ALA A 217 -8.25 15.93 -20.37
N GLU A 218 -9.06 15.17 -21.09
CA GLU A 218 -9.77 15.60 -22.30
C GLU A 218 -11.03 16.43 -22.01
N GLY A 219 -11.37 16.64 -20.71
CA GLY A 219 -12.51 17.44 -20.28
C GLY A 219 -13.82 16.65 -20.16
N ASP A 220 -13.77 15.32 -20.08
CA ASP A 220 -14.95 14.48 -19.86
C ASP A 220 -15.49 14.67 -18.43
N GLU A 221 -16.67 15.24 -18.32
CA GLU A 221 -17.31 15.55 -17.04
C GLU A 221 -17.66 14.31 -16.22
N ALA A 222 -18.07 13.21 -16.87
CA ALA A 222 -18.36 11.96 -16.18
C ALA A 222 -17.08 11.36 -15.56
N ALA A 223 -15.96 11.40 -16.29
CA ALA A 223 -14.67 10.97 -15.78
C ALA A 223 -14.21 11.84 -14.60
N ARG A 224 -14.39 13.17 -14.70
CA ARG A 224 -14.11 14.11 -13.63
C ARG A 224 -14.91 13.79 -12.36
N LEU A 225 -16.22 13.51 -12.50
CA LEU A 225 -17.08 13.14 -11.38
C LEU A 225 -16.68 11.80 -10.73
N VAL A 226 -16.31 10.80 -11.55
CA VAL A 226 -15.81 9.51 -11.05
C VAL A 226 -14.54 9.71 -10.23
N MET A 227 -13.58 10.48 -10.73
CA MET A 227 -12.33 10.75 -10.03
C MET A 227 -12.53 11.58 -8.76
N ALA A 228 -13.31 12.67 -8.84
CA ALA A 228 -13.60 13.53 -7.69
C ALA A 228 -14.34 12.77 -6.58
N GLY A 229 -15.36 11.99 -6.93
CA GLY A 229 -16.12 11.18 -5.98
C GLY A 229 -15.23 10.16 -5.26
N ALA A 230 -14.39 9.44 -6.01
CA ALA A 230 -13.46 8.48 -5.43
C ALA A 230 -12.45 9.14 -4.48
N GLY A 231 -11.94 10.32 -4.82
CA GLY A 231 -11.04 11.08 -3.95
C GLY A 231 -11.72 11.54 -2.66
N ALA A 232 -12.93 12.09 -2.77
CA ALA A 232 -13.70 12.55 -1.61
C ALA A 232 -14.03 11.40 -0.64
N GLU A 233 -14.48 10.25 -1.15
CA GLU A 233 -14.76 9.07 -0.32
C GLU A 233 -13.52 8.59 0.43
N LEU A 234 -12.37 8.48 -0.24
CA LEU A 234 -11.12 8.11 0.45
C LEU A 234 -10.70 9.15 1.50
N GLY A 235 -10.99 10.43 1.26
CA GLY A 235 -10.77 11.50 2.22
C GLY A 235 -11.61 11.32 3.49
N LEU A 236 -12.87 10.86 3.37
CA LEU A 236 -13.71 10.52 4.52
C LEU A 236 -13.14 9.33 5.31
N VAL A 237 -12.62 8.32 4.62
CA VAL A 237 -11.93 7.19 5.28
C VAL A 237 -10.72 7.68 6.07
N ALA A 238 -9.92 8.61 5.51
CA ALA A 238 -8.78 9.22 6.21
C ALA A 238 -9.25 10.04 7.44
N GLY A 239 -10.31 10.83 7.29
CA GLY A 239 -10.93 11.58 8.38
C GLY A 239 -11.37 10.70 9.55
N ALA A 240 -11.87 9.50 9.28
CA ALA A 240 -12.25 8.53 10.32
C ALA A 240 -11.04 8.07 11.16
N VAL A 241 -9.88 7.83 10.54
CA VAL A 241 -8.64 7.46 11.25
C VAL A 241 -8.13 8.65 12.07
N ILE A 242 -8.11 9.86 11.49
CA ILE A 242 -7.68 11.10 12.15
C ILE A 242 -8.49 11.34 13.42
N LYS A 243 -9.82 11.24 13.34
CA LYS A 243 -10.72 11.37 14.50
C LYS A 243 -10.47 10.31 15.58
N ARG A 244 -10.33 9.05 15.19
CA ARG A 244 -10.12 7.93 16.15
C ARG A 244 -8.82 8.04 16.92
N LEU A 245 -7.81 8.66 16.34
CA LEU A 245 -6.49 8.87 16.95
C LEU A 245 -6.34 10.24 17.61
N ASP A 246 -7.39 11.07 17.56
CA ASP A 246 -7.39 12.48 18.03
C ASP A 246 -6.16 13.26 17.51
N LEU A 247 -5.81 13.06 16.24
CA LEU A 247 -4.70 13.77 15.62
C LEU A 247 -5.08 15.23 15.41
N ARG A 248 -4.32 16.14 16.02
CA ARG A 248 -4.55 17.59 15.97
C ARG A 248 -3.28 18.35 15.57
N GLY A 249 -3.47 19.53 14.98
CA GLY A 249 -2.37 20.36 14.51
C GLY A 249 -1.56 19.70 13.41
N GLU A 250 -0.26 19.94 13.39
CA GLU A 250 0.64 19.41 12.36
C GLU A 250 0.98 17.94 12.57
N PHE A 251 0.68 17.11 11.61
CA PHE A 251 1.13 15.72 11.50
C PHE A 251 1.30 15.34 10.03
N LEU A 252 2.03 14.25 9.77
CA LEU A 252 2.27 13.79 8.42
C LEU A 252 1.14 12.89 7.92
N LEU A 253 0.65 13.17 6.71
CA LEU A 253 -0.28 12.32 5.98
C LEU A 253 0.34 11.92 4.65
N SER A 254 0.72 10.65 4.54
CA SER A 254 1.42 10.13 3.37
C SER A 254 0.46 9.54 2.35
N LEU A 255 0.64 9.93 1.08
CA LEU A 255 -0.13 9.46 -0.09
C LEU A 255 0.63 8.37 -0.83
N ASN A 256 0.19 7.12 -0.68
CA ASN A 256 0.83 5.93 -1.24
C ASN A 256 -0.03 5.26 -2.31
N GLY A 257 0.60 4.69 -3.32
CA GLY A 257 -0.06 3.89 -4.35
C GLY A 257 -0.24 4.57 -5.70
N GLY A 258 -0.65 3.78 -6.69
CA GLY A 258 -0.68 4.19 -8.09
C GLY A 258 -1.71 5.29 -8.40
N VAL A 259 -2.78 5.36 -7.62
CA VAL A 259 -3.83 6.36 -7.81
C VAL A 259 -3.34 7.78 -7.51
N PHE A 260 -2.33 7.94 -6.65
CA PHE A 260 -1.77 9.26 -6.29
C PHE A 260 -0.60 9.72 -7.17
N LYS A 261 -0.16 8.93 -8.17
CA LYS A 261 1.08 9.23 -8.91
C LYS A 261 1.08 10.54 -9.70
N GLN A 262 -0.09 11.00 -10.15
CA GLN A 262 -0.22 12.19 -10.98
C GLN A 262 -1.22 13.17 -10.35
N PRO A 263 -1.02 14.48 -10.50
CA PRO A 263 -2.04 15.48 -10.15
C PRO A 263 -3.36 15.19 -10.86
N SER A 264 -4.48 15.30 -10.14
CA SER A 264 -5.82 15.03 -10.67
C SER A 264 -6.87 15.63 -9.74
N VAL A 265 -8.10 15.76 -10.21
CA VAL A 265 -9.25 16.16 -9.39
C VAL A 265 -9.47 15.19 -8.21
N TYR A 266 -9.04 13.94 -8.35
CA TYR A 266 -9.04 12.96 -7.25
C TYR A 266 -8.25 13.45 -6.03
N ILE A 267 -6.99 13.91 -6.23
CA ILE A 267 -6.16 14.40 -5.13
C ILE A 267 -6.76 15.68 -4.53
N MET A 268 -7.29 16.58 -5.35
CA MET A 268 -7.93 17.81 -4.88
C MET A 268 -9.14 17.51 -4.00
N ALA A 269 -10.02 16.60 -4.43
CA ALA A 269 -11.21 16.21 -3.68
C ALA A 269 -10.86 15.45 -2.39
N PHE A 270 -9.84 14.59 -2.44
CA PHE A 270 -9.29 13.92 -1.27
C PHE A 270 -8.77 14.94 -0.25
N GLU A 271 -7.93 15.87 -0.70
CA GLU A 271 -7.35 16.90 0.16
C GLU A 271 -8.42 17.80 0.78
N GLU A 272 -9.41 18.22 0.01
CA GLU A 272 -10.54 19.00 0.52
C GLU A 272 -11.29 18.26 1.64
N ALA A 273 -11.57 16.97 1.44
CA ALA A 273 -12.25 16.16 2.46
C ALA A 273 -11.41 15.98 3.73
N VAL A 274 -10.09 15.74 3.59
CA VAL A 274 -9.18 15.63 4.73
C VAL A 274 -9.04 16.94 5.50
N ARG A 275 -8.91 18.10 4.80
CA ARG A 275 -8.72 19.41 5.44
C ARG A 275 -9.92 19.89 6.25
N ARG A 276 -11.11 19.35 6.02
CA ARG A 276 -12.27 19.59 6.88
C ARG A 276 -12.07 19.05 8.30
N GLU A 277 -11.30 17.97 8.44
CA GLU A 277 -11.02 17.31 9.72
C GLU A 277 -9.65 17.69 10.30
N ALA A 278 -8.68 17.96 9.44
CA ALA A 278 -7.29 18.24 9.79
C ALA A 278 -6.70 19.33 8.86
N PRO A 279 -7.04 20.61 9.08
CA PRO A 279 -6.58 21.70 8.21
C PRO A 279 -5.06 21.85 8.16
N ASP A 280 -4.37 21.51 9.24
CA ASP A 280 -2.93 21.71 9.43
C ASP A 280 -2.11 20.45 9.08
N CYS A 281 -2.73 19.35 8.60
CA CYS A 281 -2.00 18.17 8.22
C CYS A 281 -1.06 18.44 7.03
N ILE A 282 0.11 17.83 7.06
CA ILE A 282 1.14 17.96 6.02
C ILE A 282 1.08 16.76 5.10
N LEU A 283 0.61 16.98 3.87
CA LEU A 283 0.60 15.94 2.84
C LEU A 283 2.02 15.68 2.34
N ILE A 284 2.43 14.41 2.35
CA ILE A 284 3.75 14.00 1.89
C ILE A 284 3.67 12.83 0.91
N ARG A 285 4.73 12.68 0.11
CA ARG A 285 5.02 11.41 -0.56
C ARG A 285 5.79 10.50 0.39
N PRO A 286 5.69 9.16 0.23
CA PRO A 286 6.47 8.23 1.06
C PRO A 286 7.97 8.55 0.97
N ARG A 287 8.62 8.65 2.12
CA ARG A 287 10.06 8.85 2.20
C ARG A 287 10.82 7.61 1.74
N MET A 288 10.35 6.44 2.17
CA MET A 288 10.94 5.14 1.91
C MET A 288 9.86 4.09 1.63
N PRO A 289 10.20 3.00 0.91
CA PRO A 289 9.25 1.90 0.66
C PRO A 289 8.93 1.12 1.95
N PRO A 290 7.78 0.37 1.97
CA PRO A 290 7.32 -0.36 3.15
C PRO A 290 8.34 -1.35 3.73
N VAL A 291 9.12 -2.02 2.89
CA VAL A 291 10.15 -2.96 3.37
C VAL A 291 11.20 -2.29 4.26
N LEU A 292 11.58 -1.04 3.97
CA LEU A 292 12.45 -0.24 4.84
C LEU A 292 11.71 0.20 6.11
N GLY A 293 10.42 0.52 6.01
CA GLY A 293 9.59 0.76 7.19
C GLY A 293 9.58 -0.43 8.15
N SER A 294 9.46 -1.66 7.64
CA SER A 294 9.61 -2.88 8.43
C SER A 294 10.99 -2.96 9.11
N ALA A 295 12.07 -2.65 8.36
CA ALA A 295 13.42 -2.65 8.92
C ALA A 295 13.62 -1.56 9.99
N LEU A 296 13.06 -0.36 9.80
CA LEU A 296 13.09 0.71 10.82
C LEU A 296 12.36 0.28 12.11
N LEU A 297 11.20 -0.36 11.97
CA LEU A 297 10.47 -0.93 13.11
C LEU A 297 11.26 -2.04 13.81
N ALA A 298 12.02 -2.84 13.06
CA ALA A 298 12.92 -3.84 13.63
C ALA A 298 14.11 -3.21 14.36
N LEU A 299 14.69 -2.12 13.84
CA LEU A 299 15.72 -1.34 14.56
C LEU A 299 15.21 -0.79 15.89
N ARG A 300 14.00 -0.19 15.89
CA ARG A 300 13.35 0.30 17.11
C ARG A 300 13.13 -0.82 18.12
N ALA A 301 12.74 -2.01 17.68
CA ALA A 301 12.57 -3.18 18.53
C ALA A 301 13.89 -3.72 19.07
N ALA A 302 14.98 -3.62 18.33
CA ALA A 302 16.34 -3.93 18.77
C ALA A 302 16.93 -2.88 19.71
N GLY A 303 16.19 -1.84 20.10
CA GLY A 303 16.64 -0.77 21.00
C GLY A 303 17.51 0.29 20.33
N VAL A 304 17.55 0.32 19.01
CA VAL A 304 18.31 1.33 18.25
C VAL A 304 17.47 2.62 18.15
N ARG A 305 18.08 3.75 18.54
CA ARG A 305 17.47 5.07 18.32
C ARG A 305 17.55 5.42 16.84
N VAL A 306 16.39 5.63 16.22
CA VAL A 306 16.28 6.05 14.82
C VAL A 306 16.14 7.58 14.79
N ASP A 307 17.20 8.25 14.38
CA ASP A 307 17.23 9.71 14.19
C ASP A 307 17.41 10.06 12.70
N GLU A 308 17.39 11.36 12.37
CA GLU A 308 17.53 11.82 10.98
C GLU A 308 18.87 11.41 10.33
N GLY A 309 19.94 11.31 11.12
CA GLY A 309 21.23 10.85 10.63
C GLY A 309 21.18 9.40 10.17
N LEU A 310 20.53 8.53 10.96
CA LEU A 310 20.33 7.13 10.62
C LEU A 310 19.37 6.99 9.43
N LEU A 311 18.26 7.74 9.40
CA LEU A 311 17.31 7.72 8.28
C LEU A 311 17.99 8.09 6.96
N SER A 312 18.82 9.14 6.94
CA SER A 312 19.58 9.53 5.76
C SER A 312 20.57 8.46 5.30
N LYS A 313 21.21 7.74 6.22
CA LYS A 313 22.07 6.60 5.87
C LYS A 313 21.30 5.46 5.22
N VAL A 314 20.11 5.14 5.77
CA VAL A 314 19.22 4.10 5.21
C VAL A 314 18.80 4.45 3.80
N GLU A 315 18.38 5.69 3.54
CA GLU A 315 17.99 6.17 2.21
C GLU A 315 19.14 6.05 1.20
N ASN A 316 20.32 6.55 1.57
CA ASN A 316 21.51 6.50 0.71
C ASN A 316 21.97 5.06 0.43
N SER A 317 21.84 4.17 1.41
CA SER A 317 22.20 2.77 1.26
C SER A 317 21.21 2.03 0.34
N PHE A 318 19.91 2.34 0.45
CA PHE A 318 18.89 1.77 -0.41
C PHE A 318 19.02 2.19 -1.87
N GLY A 319 19.32 3.47 -2.13
CA GLY A 319 19.60 3.96 -3.48
C GLY A 319 20.73 3.21 -4.17
N ARG A 320 21.76 2.79 -3.42
CA ARG A 320 22.87 1.97 -3.96
C ARG A 320 22.46 0.54 -4.28
N LEU A 321 21.56 -0.07 -3.47
CA LEU A 321 21.05 -1.43 -3.73
C LEU A 321 20.17 -1.49 -4.98
N VAL A 322 19.28 -0.51 -5.15
CA VAL A 322 18.36 -0.47 -6.31
C VAL A 322 19.12 -0.24 -7.61
N ASN A 323 20.15 0.62 -7.60
CA ASN A 323 20.97 0.90 -8.79
C ASN A 323 21.97 -0.23 -9.14
N ALA A 324 22.16 -1.22 -8.27
CA ALA A 324 23.01 -2.37 -8.54
C ALA A 324 22.24 -3.54 -9.20
N ASP A 325 20.90 -3.50 -9.13
CA ASP A 325 20.00 -4.51 -9.70
C ASP A 325 19.47 -4.11 -11.11
N ASP A 326 19.75 -2.87 -11.58
CA ASP A 326 19.48 -2.37 -12.94
C ASP A 326 20.74 -2.52 -13.84
#